data_1abcbf1d883dbd467d85fba3396f2720
#
_entry.id   1abcbf1d883dbd467d85fba3396f2720
#
_cell.length_a   1.000
_cell.length_b   1.000
_cell.length_c   1.000
_cell.angle_alpha   90.00
_cell.angle_beta   90.00
_cell.angle_gamma   90.00
#
_symmetry.space_group_name_H-M   'P 1'
#
loop_
_entity.id
_entity.type
_entity.pdbx_description
1 polymer ?
#
loop_
_entity_poly.entity_id
_entity_poly.type
_entity_poly.pdbx_seq_one_letter_code
_entity_poly.pdbx_strand_id
1 'polypeptide(L)'
;MFQNIRLCWKIKRIDRIMIESIGVRNYALIDKTDIELEKGFTVITGETGAGKSILLGAIGLTLGQRADVSALSDKSKKCIVEITYHVGGYALREWFEENELDYSEEVIVRREISADGKSRCFINDTPVSNKLLKEFGGYLIDIHSQHQSLLLGQPEYQINMLDAFCGSGELLSVYQEKFNRRKQCLTALKSLRESARDADKEKEYLGFQLAQLEEAQLKKGEQEELEGELAVLSHAETIKSVLSRLVFDLRDADQAIVTVLKNSRNSLASLKEMVKEATEYGARLDSVILELKDLAEESEHKAEDVEYNPRRIEAINERLSVIYDLIFKYKVEDVEGLLALKEEIARKLEGIQGYSDKIEVLEKELAGLEKEMDELSGKIHELREHSREPLCEYMKSLLVELGIRHPEFVVSMVPSGEYTFTGKDEVKFLFAANKNQKPGEIAKVASGGEISRVMLSLKYILSKTKRLPVIVFDEIDTGLSGEVAHRMAQMMREMATRMQVISISHLPQIASAGSCHLKVYKEDNSEHTVSRIRKLDAEERIREVAGMISGSEITAVAVEAARNLLGQQGG
;
A
#
# COMPACT_ATOMS: atom_id res chain seq x y z
N MET A 1 41.54 25.79 3.48
CA MET A 1 41.19 24.39 3.80
C MET A 1 40.02 23.87 2.97
N PHE A 2 39.75 24.49 1.80
CA PHE A 2 38.60 24.16 0.90
C PHE A 2 39.04 23.52 -0.43
N GLN A 3 40.26 22.96 -0.52
CA GLN A 3 40.82 22.47 -1.80
C GLN A 3 40.81 20.96 -1.99
N ASN A 4 40.31 20.14 -1.06
CA ASN A 4 40.39 18.70 -1.14
C ASN A 4 39.05 17.92 -1.22
N ILE A 5 37.94 18.57 -1.55
CA ILE A 5 36.71 17.86 -1.94
C ILE A 5 36.57 17.94 -3.47
N ARG A 6 37.59 17.51 -4.19
CA ARG A 6 37.48 17.11 -5.59
C ARG A 6 37.26 15.59 -5.65
N LEU A 7 36.08 15.13 -5.29
CA LEU A 7 35.63 13.82 -5.76
C LEU A 7 35.31 13.93 -7.26
N CYS A 8 36.17 13.31 -8.04
CA CYS A 8 36.09 13.16 -9.48
C CYS A 8 34.78 12.47 -9.91
N TRP A 9 33.75 13.24 -10.13
CA TRP A 9 32.67 12.82 -11.00
C TRP A 9 33.04 13.21 -12.43
N LYS A 10 33.53 12.25 -13.22
CA LYS A 10 33.52 12.36 -14.68
C LYS A 10 32.04 12.44 -15.12
N ILE A 11 31.51 13.65 -15.17
CA ILE A 11 30.18 13.93 -15.71
C ILE A 11 30.27 13.67 -17.22
N LYS A 12 29.86 12.49 -17.68
CA LYS A 12 29.43 12.33 -19.06
C LYS A 12 28.40 13.43 -19.34
N ARG A 13 28.45 14.07 -20.50
CA ARG A 13 27.38 14.96 -21.01
C ARG A 13 26.07 14.16 -20.95
N ILE A 14 25.27 14.40 -19.92
CA ILE A 14 23.99 13.74 -19.76
C ILE A 14 22.96 14.84 -20.05
N ASP A 15 22.05 14.54 -20.93
CA ASP A 15 20.93 15.40 -21.25
C ASP A 15 20.13 15.74 -19.99
N ARG A 16 19.56 16.95 -19.96
CA ARG A 16 18.93 17.54 -18.77
C ARG A 16 17.45 17.64 -19.05
N ILE A 17 16.60 17.51 -18.03
CA ILE A 17 15.19 17.87 -18.17
C ILE A 17 15.14 19.33 -18.65
N MET A 18 14.40 19.54 -19.71
CA MET A 18 14.24 20.85 -20.33
C MET A 18 12.84 20.95 -20.91
N ILE A 19 12.23 22.12 -20.74
CA ILE A 19 11.07 22.49 -21.54
C ILE A 19 11.60 22.91 -22.91
N GLU A 20 11.16 22.26 -23.95
CA GLU A 20 11.51 22.62 -25.33
C GLU A 20 10.48 23.56 -25.93
N SER A 21 9.19 23.30 -25.70
CA SER A 21 8.13 24.15 -26.21
C SER A 21 6.92 24.22 -25.27
N ILE A 22 6.22 25.33 -25.34
CA ILE A 22 4.96 25.58 -24.63
C ILE A 22 3.92 26.04 -25.65
N GLY A 23 2.89 25.26 -25.87
CA GLY A 23 1.73 25.59 -26.67
C GLY A 23 0.52 25.90 -25.77
N VAL A 24 -0.06 27.08 -25.94
CA VAL A 24 -1.26 27.48 -25.19
C VAL A 24 -2.34 27.92 -26.17
N ARG A 25 -3.56 27.44 -25.97
CA ARG A 25 -4.72 27.79 -26.81
C ARG A 25 -5.94 28.01 -25.94
N ASN A 26 -6.61 29.13 -26.16
CA ASN A 26 -7.85 29.52 -25.48
C ASN A 26 -7.74 29.52 -23.96
N TYR A 27 -6.73 30.17 -23.41
CA TYR A 27 -6.52 30.27 -21.97
C TYR A 27 -6.36 31.72 -21.51
N ALA A 28 -7.28 32.21 -20.71
CA ALA A 28 -7.36 33.60 -20.20
C ALA A 28 -7.25 34.62 -21.34
N LEU A 29 -6.24 35.46 -21.36
CA LEU A 29 -5.99 36.44 -22.42
C LEU A 29 -5.18 35.86 -23.58
N ILE A 30 -4.78 34.59 -23.56
CA ILE A 30 -4.02 33.95 -24.63
C ILE A 30 -4.97 33.19 -25.55
N ASP A 31 -5.09 33.68 -26.77
CA ASP A 31 -5.86 33.02 -27.83
C ASP A 31 -5.11 31.80 -28.38
N LYS A 32 -3.88 32.08 -28.85
CA LYS A 32 -2.94 31.08 -29.33
C LYS A 32 -1.53 31.60 -29.22
N THR A 33 -0.67 30.79 -28.59
CA THR A 33 0.77 31.07 -28.53
C THR A 33 1.54 29.76 -28.59
N ASP A 34 2.65 29.74 -29.30
CA ASP A 34 3.61 28.65 -29.36
C ASP A 34 4.97 29.28 -29.05
N ILE A 35 5.65 28.80 -28.00
CA ILE A 35 6.90 29.36 -27.47
C ILE A 35 7.94 28.24 -27.49
N GLU A 36 9.06 28.48 -28.14
CA GLU A 36 10.25 27.62 -28.02
C GLU A 36 11.18 28.18 -26.96
N LEU A 37 11.67 27.30 -26.10
CA LEU A 37 12.57 27.63 -24.99
C LEU A 37 13.96 27.03 -25.23
N GLU A 38 14.97 27.79 -24.88
CA GLU A 38 16.37 27.37 -24.99
C GLU A 38 16.91 26.86 -23.66
N LYS A 39 18.01 26.11 -23.74
CA LYS A 39 18.80 25.72 -22.57
C LYS A 39 19.36 26.95 -21.88
N GLY A 40 19.45 26.91 -20.56
CA GLY A 40 20.07 27.97 -19.78
C GLY A 40 19.09 28.85 -19.05
N PHE A 41 19.29 30.16 -19.06
CA PHE A 41 18.51 31.13 -18.32
C PHE A 41 17.57 31.91 -19.22
N THR A 42 16.27 31.62 -19.15
CA THR A 42 15.23 32.40 -19.84
C THR A 42 14.59 33.39 -18.89
N VAL A 43 14.54 34.67 -19.28
CA VAL A 43 13.83 35.71 -18.55
C VAL A 43 12.56 36.10 -19.30
N ILE A 44 11.48 36.29 -18.56
CA ILE A 44 10.18 36.73 -19.08
C ILE A 44 9.86 38.11 -18.46
N THR A 45 9.78 39.14 -19.30
CA THR A 45 9.37 40.50 -18.88
C THR A 45 8.01 40.84 -19.50
N GLY A 46 7.44 41.96 -19.05
CA GLY A 46 6.20 42.52 -19.57
C GLY A 46 5.45 43.32 -18.49
N GLU A 47 4.42 44.03 -18.91
CA GLU A 47 3.58 44.82 -18.02
C GLU A 47 2.85 43.98 -16.96
N THR A 48 2.59 44.56 -15.79
CA THR A 48 1.73 43.95 -14.78
C THR A 48 0.34 43.69 -15.35
N GLY A 49 -0.15 42.43 -15.25
CA GLY A 49 -1.43 42.02 -15.84
C GLY A 49 -1.40 41.73 -17.35
N ALA A 50 -0.21 41.80 -18.00
CA ALA A 50 -0.09 41.48 -19.43
C ALA A 50 -0.10 39.96 -19.75
N GLY A 51 -0.16 39.09 -18.74
CA GLY A 51 -0.24 37.64 -18.99
C GLY A 51 0.93 36.82 -18.44
N LYS A 52 1.87 37.43 -17.69
CA LYS A 52 2.97 36.68 -17.03
C LYS A 52 2.44 35.57 -16.11
N SER A 53 1.54 35.91 -15.22
CA SER A 53 0.86 34.95 -14.33
C SER A 53 -0.06 33.97 -15.11
N ILE A 54 -0.54 34.37 -16.29
CA ILE A 54 -1.33 33.49 -17.17
C ILE A 54 -0.46 32.37 -17.72
N LEU A 55 0.76 32.67 -18.16
CA LEU A 55 1.70 31.65 -18.61
C LEU A 55 2.03 30.65 -17.51
N LEU A 56 2.26 31.12 -16.28
CA LEU A 56 2.46 30.23 -15.12
C LEU A 56 1.23 29.39 -14.79
N GLY A 57 0.04 29.99 -14.89
CA GLY A 57 -1.20 29.26 -14.73
C GLY A 57 -1.34 28.15 -15.79
N ALA A 58 -0.98 28.44 -17.04
CA ALA A 58 -0.97 27.44 -18.10
C ALA A 58 0.02 26.30 -17.80
N ILE A 59 1.26 26.61 -17.40
CA ILE A 59 2.23 25.60 -16.96
C ILE A 59 1.67 24.80 -15.77
N GLY A 60 1.07 25.46 -14.79
CA GLY A 60 0.46 24.82 -13.63
C GLY A 60 -0.64 23.80 -13.98
N LEU A 61 -1.38 24.05 -15.05
CA LEU A 61 -2.39 23.09 -15.52
C LEU A 61 -1.76 21.76 -15.96
N THR A 62 -0.61 21.79 -16.63
CA THR A 62 0.12 20.58 -17.04
C THR A 62 0.81 19.89 -15.84
N LEU A 63 0.95 20.57 -14.72
CA LEU A 63 1.44 20.02 -13.45
C LEU A 63 0.32 19.53 -12.53
N GLY A 64 -0.91 19.37 -13.06
CA GLY A 64 -2.02 18.83 -12.30
C GLY A 64 -2.74 19.83 -11.38
N GLN A 65 -2.53 21.14 -11.55
CA GLN A 65 -3.32 22.14 -10.83
C GLN A 65 -4.80 22.07 -11.22
N ARG A 66 -5.66 22.58 -10.32
CA ARG A 66 -7.12 22.55 -10.55
C ARG A 66 -7.47 23.42 -11.76
N ALA A 67 -8.23 22.84 -12.68
CA ALA A 67 -8.73 23.57 -13.83
C ALA A 67 -9.92 24.46 -13.42
N ASP A 68 -9.90 25.74 -13.84
CA ASP A 68 -11.01 26.67 -13.67
C ASP A 68 -11.58 27.04 -15.05
N VAL A 69 -12.86 26.78 -15.24
CA VAL A 69 -13.59 27.10 -16.48
C VAL A 69 -13.67 28.61 -16.72
N SER A 70 -13.58 29.43 -15.65
CA SER A 70 -13.56 30.89 -15.77
C SER A 70 -12.33 31.39 -16.52
N ALA A 71 -11.27 30.60 -16.60
CA ALA A 71 -10.05 30.93 -17.31
C ALA A 71 -10.11 30.64 -18.84
N LEU A 72 -11.23 30.17 -19.37
CA LEU A 72 -11.42 30.06 -20.83
C LEU A 72 -11.64 31.44 -21.46
N SER A 73 -10.84 31.79 -22.48
CA SER A 73 -11.01 33.04 -23.24
C SER A 73 -12.33 33.02 -24.02
N ASP A 74 -12.54 32.00 -24.82
CA ASP A 74 -13.77 31.74 -25.57
C ASP A 74 -14.45 30.51 -24.96
N LYS A 75 -15.63 30.71 -24.35
CA LYS A 75 -16.39 29.65 -23.69
C LYS A 75 -17.00 28.63 -24.66
N SER A 76 -16.94 28.87 -25.96
CA SER A 76 -17.39 27.92 -26.99
C SER A 76 -16.30 26.93 -27.41
N LYS A 77 -15.04 27.21 -27.09
CA LYS A 77 -13.88 26.42 -27.50
C LYS A 77 -13.20 25.76 -26.30
N LYS A 78 -12.55 24.64 -26.55
CA LYS A 78 -11.72 24.00 -25.52
C LYS A 78 -10.42 24.75 -25.30
N CYS A 79 -9.96 24.81 -24.06
CA CYS A 79 -8.59 25.19 -23.74
C CYS A 79 -7.66 24.00 -23.92
N ILE A 80 -6.50 24.23 -24.52
CA ILE A 80 -5.44 23.23 -24.64
C ILE A 80 -4.13 23.87 -24.20
N VAL A 81 -3.48 23.24 -23.23
CA VAL A 81 -2.10 23.54 -22.87
C VAL A 81 -1.26 22.30 -23.10
N GLU A 82 -0.19 22.46 -23.86
CA GLU A 82 0.73 21.39 -24.24
C GLU A 82 2.16 21.85 -24.00
N ILE A 83 2.95 21.03 -23.32
CA ILE A 83 4.36 21.31 -23.04
C ILE A 83 5.17 20.08 -23.45
N THR A 84 6.18 20.32 -24.28
CA THR A 84 7.15 19.29 -24.65
C THR A 84 8.36 19.38 -23.75
N TYR A 85 8.71 18.27 -23.14
CA TYR A 85 9.86 18.12 -22.26
C TYR A 85 10.87 17.17 -22.89
N HIS A 86 12.14 17.54 -22.84
CA HIS A 86 13.22 16.58 -23.04
C HIS A 86 13.61 16.00 -21.67
N VAL A 87 13.46 14.67 -21.51
CA VAL A 87 13.70 13.97 -20.23
C VAL A 87 14.87 12.97 -20.30
N GLY A 88 15.60 12.96 -21.41
CA GLY A 88 16.75 12.09 -21.61
C GLY A 88 17.78 12.20 -20.47
N GLY A 89 18.34 11.07 -20.05
CA GLY A 89 19.34 11.01 -18.97
C GLY A 89 18.80 11.09 -17.53
N TYR A 90 17.49 11.14 -17.33
CA TYR A 90 16.82 10.94 -16.04
C TYR A 90 16.35 9.50 -15.89
N ALA A 91 16.42 8.97 -14.67
CA ALA A 91 15.96 7.61 -14.35
C ALA A 91 14.41 7.55 -14.26
N LEU A 92 13.72 8.00 -15.33
CA LEU A 92 12.25 8.00 -15.39
C LEU A 92 11.69 6.78 -16.11
N ARG A 93 12.53 5.97 -16.75
CA ARG A 93 12.09 4.79 -17.51
C ARG A 93 11.29 3.82 -16.62
N GLU A 94 11.80 3.50 -15.44
CA GLU A 94 11.12 2.62 -14.47
C GLU A 94 9.75 3.18 -14.07
N TRP A 95 9.68 4.50 -13.85
CA TRP A 95 8.41 5.16 -13.52
C TRP A 95 7.38 5.04 -14.65
N PHE A 96 7.80 5.14 -15.92
CA PHE A 96 6.92 4.95 -17.07
C PHE A 96 6.44 3.50 -17.18
N GLU A 97 7.33 2.52 -16.97
CA GLU A 97 7.01 1.09 -16.97
C GLU A 97 6.02 0.72 -15.84
N GLU A 98 6.25 1.22 -14.62
CA GLU A 98 5.35 1.00 -13.47
C GLU A 98 3.95 1.58 -13.66
N ASN A 99 3.81 2.62 -14.48
CA ASN A 99 2.53 3.27 -14.75
C ASN A 99 1.93 2.90 -16.12
N GLU A 100 2.47 1.86 -16.77
CA GLU A 100 1.99 1.37 -18.09
C GLU A 100 1.98 2.46 -19.17
N LEU A 101 3.00 3.34 -19.18
CA LEU A 101 3.17 4.43 -20.14
C LEU A 101 4.36 4.19 -21.06
N ASP A 102 4.25 4.62 -22.31
CA ASP A 102 5.34 4.57 -23.28
C ASP A 102 6.41 5.63 -22.96
N TYR A 103 7.65 5.18 -22.73
CA TYR A 103 8.78 6.06 -22.49
C TYR A 103 9.35 6.61 -23.82
N SER A 104 9.52 7.93 -23.86
CA SER A 104 10.29 8.62 -24.90
C SER A 104 11.24 9.63 -24.24
N GLU A 105 12.34 10.00 -24.90
CA GLU A 105 13.22 11.09 -24.45
C GLU A 105 12.53 12.46 -24.56
N GLU A 106 11.63 12.61 -25.55
CA GLU A 106 10.70 13.72 -25.66
C GLU A 106 9.34 13.28 -25.11
N VAL A 107 8.85 13.99 -24.10
CA VAL A 107 7.56 13.71 -23.47
C VAL A 107 6.65 14.91 -23.60
N ILE A 108 5.47 14.69 -24.16
CA ILE A 108 4.44 15.70 -24.33
C ILE A 108 3.44 15.58 -23.17
N VAL A 109 3.33 16.64 -22.39
CA VAL A 109 2.30 16.76 -21.36
C VAL A 109 1.20 17.68 -21.83
N ARG A 110 -0.02 17.17 -21.97
CA ARG A 110 -1.15 17.94 -22.49
C ARG A 110 -2.32 17.96 -21.51
N ARG A 111 -2.88 19.14 -21.33
CA ARG A 111 -4.11 19.37 -20.57
C ARG A 111 -5.18 19.95 -21.47
N GLU A 112 -6.36 19.34 -21.46
CA GLU A 112 -7.53 19.84 -22.18
C GLU A 112 -8.65 20.16 -21.20
N ILE A 113 -9.27 21.34 -21.34
CA ILE A 113 -10.44 21.77 -20.57
C ILE A 113 -11.52 22.13 -21.56
N SER A 114 -12.65 21.44 -21.51
CA SER A 114 -13.80 21.72 -22.38
C SER A 114 -14.74 22.75 -21.76
N ALA A 115 -15.59 23.34 -22.59
CA ALA A 115 -16.55 24.36 -22.19
C ALA A 115 -17.54 23.89 -21.09
N ASP A 116 -17.84 22.60 -21.04
CA ASP A 116 -18.68 21.95 -20.03
C ASP A 116 -17.94 21.65 -18.71
N GLY A 117 -16.70 22.10 -18.57
CA GLY A 117 -15.88 21.93 -17.37
C GLY A 117 -15.17 20.58 -17.23
N LYS A 118 -15.32 19.67 -18.18
CA LYS A 118 -14.55 18.42 -18.17
C LYS A 118 -13.09 18.68 -18.48
N SER A 119 -12.22 18.08 -17.69
CA SER A 119 -10.77 18.22 -17.85
C SER A 119 -10.13 16.86 -18.10
N ARG A 120 -9.28 16.79 -19.12
CA ARG A 120 -8.53 15.59 -19.50
C ARG A 120 -7.03 15.88 -19.45
N CYS A 121 -6.29 14.90 -18.98
CA CYS A 121 -4.82 14.94 -18.89
C CYS A 121 -4.23 13.87 -19.79
N PHE A 122 -3.10 14.19 -20.41
CA PHE A 122 -2.38 13.25 -21.27
C PHE A 122 -0.88 13.35 -21.00
N ILE A 123 -0.23 12.19 -20.99
CA ILE A 123 1.23 12.06 -21.08
C ILE A 123 1.50 11.32 -22.38
N ASN A 124 2.21 11.95 -23.29
CA ASN A 124 2.24 11.59 -24.69
C ASN A 124 0.78 11.55 -25.22
N ASP A 125 0.34 10.51 -25.88
CA ASP A 125 -1.04 10.36 -26.32
C ASP A 125 -1.91 9.54 -25.35
N THR A 126 -1.36 9.09 -24.22
CA THR A 126 -2.07 8.26 -23.24
C THR A 126 -2.85 9.13 -22.24
N PRO A 127 -4.17 8.93 -22.09
CA PRO A 127 -4.96 9.60 -21.09
C PRO A 127 -4.55 9.16 -19.67
N VAL A 128 -4.33 10.12 -18.77
CA VAL A 128 -3.91 9.83 -17.40
C VAL A 128 -4.82 10.51 -16.36
N SER A 129 -4.78 10.02 -15.13
CA SER A 129 -5.46 10.68 -14.02
C SER A 129 -4.75 11.98 -13.62
N ASN A 130 -5.49 12.95 -13.05
CA ASN A 130 -4.87 14.17 -12.54
C ASN A 130 -3.87 13.92 -11.40
N LYS A 131 -4.07 12.83 -10.64
CA LYS A 131 -3.14 12.41 -9.59
C LYS A 131 -1.80 12.00 -10.19
N LEU A 132 -1.81 11.17 -11.21
CA LEU A 132 -0.60 10.72 -11.91
C LEU A 132 0.11 11.89 -12.61
N LEU A 133 -0.65 12.79 -13.24
CA LEU A 133 -0.10 14.00 -13.85
C LEU A 133 0.60 14.88 -12.82
N LYS A 134 0.02 15.05 -11.63
CA LYS A 134 0.62 15.84 -10.54
C LYS A 134 1.91 15.21 -10.01
N GLU A 135 1.93 13.91 -9.90
CA GLU A 135 3.12 13.15 -9.50
C GLU A 135 4.24 13.33 -10.52
N PHE A 136 3.93 13.10 -11.80
CA PHE A 136 4.89 13.29 -12.89
C PHE A 136 5.41 14.73 -12.98
N GLY A 137 4.52 15.71 -12.82
CA GLY A 137 4.88 17.13 -12.83
C GLY A 137 5.94 17.49 -11.78
N GLY A 138 5.93 16.83 -10.64
CA GLY A 138 6.95 17.00 -9.58
C GLY A 138 8.36 16.59 -10.00
N TYR A 139 8.49 15.68 -10.98
CA TYR A 139 9.79 15.32 -11.57
C TYR A 139 10.26 16.32 -12.62
N LEU A 140 9.36 17.10 -13.22
CA LEU A 140 9.65 17.94 -14.39
C LEU A 140 9.97 19.38 -14.04
N ILE A 141 9.17 20.01 -13.20
CA ILE A 141 9.26 21.45 -12.90
C ILE A 141 9.12 21.70 -11.41
N ASP A 142 9.94 22.61 -10.93
CA ASP A 142 9.83 23.22 -9.61
C ASP A 142 9.46 24.71 -9.79
N ILE A 143 8.21 25.07 -9.51
CA ILE A 143 7.75 26.46 -9.63
C ILE A 143 7.89 27.14 -8.27
N HIS A 144 8.65 28.21 -8.20
CA HIS A 144 8.76 29.05 -7.01
C HIS A 144 7.95 30.33 -7.17
N SER A 145 6.85 30.43 -6.44
CA SER A 145 5.99 31.61 -6.36
C SER A 145 5.78 32.03 -4.90
N GLN A 146 5.25 33.23 -4.69
CA GLN A 146 4.96 33.75 -3.32
C GLN A 146 4.10 32.82 -2.46
N HIS A 147 3.27 31.96 -3.07
CA HIS A 147 2.42 31.02 -2.35
C HIS A 147 3.12 29.71 -1.94
N GLN A 148 4.32 29.43 -2.43
CA GLN A 148 5.08 28.23 -2.06
C GLN A 148 5.94 28.40 -0.79
N SER A 149 5.89 29.54 -0.13
CA SER A 149 6.50 29.75 1.18
C SER A 149 6.06 28.71 2.23
N LEU A 150 4.89 28.10 2.06
CA LEU A 150 4.38 27.02 2.91
C LEU A 150 5.24 25.74 2.85
N LEU A 151 5.94 25.49 1.74
CA LEU A 151 6.79 24.28 1.61
C LEU A 151 7.99 24.34 2.56
N LEU A 152 8.54 25.52 2.81
CA LEU A 152 9.64 25.68 3.77
C LEU A 152 9.25 25.29 5.21
N GLY A 153 7.97 25.33 5.52
CA GLY A 153 7.44 24.90 6.82
C GLY A 153 7.22 23.38 6.93
N GLN A 154 7.33 22.63 5.84
CA GLN A 154 7.09 21.18 5.84
C GLN A 154 8.35 20.43 6.30
N PRO A 155 8.26 19.59 7.35
CA PRO A 155 9.41 18.82 7.86
C PRO A 155 10.06 17.94 6.80
N GLU A 156 9.26 17.31 5.95
CA GLU A 156 9.72 16.45 4.85
C GLU A 156 10.56 17.23 3.83
N TYR A 157 10.19 18.47 3.52
CA TYR A 157 10.96 19.31 2.63
C TYR A 157 12.32 19.66 3.23
N GLN A 158 12.34 20.03 4.53
CA GLN A 158 13.56 20.45 5.23
C GLN A 158 14.56 19.30 5.38
N ILE A 159 14.10 18.12 5.75
CA ILE A 159 14.97 16.94 5.87
C ILE A 159 15.53 16.52 4.50
N ASN A 160 14.70 16.55 3.44
CA ASN A 160 15.15 16.25 2.08
C ASN A 160 16.20 17.25 1.57
N MET A 161 16.11 18.52 2.00
CA MET A 161 17.11 19.53 1.71
C MET A 161 18.44 19.23 2.38
N LEU A 162 18.42 18.85 3.66
CA LEU A 162 19.62 18.45 4.40
C LEU A 162 20.24 17.18 3.78
N ASP A 163 19.41 16.18 3.45
CA ASP A 163 19.85 14.94 2.81
C ASP A 163 20.52 15.15 1.45
N ALA A 164 19.96 16.06 0.65
CA ALA A 164 20.56 16.41 -0.62
C ALA A 164 21.91 17.16 -0.44
N PHE A 165 22.05 17.95 0.61
CA PHE A 165 23.29 18.67 0.92
C PHE A 165 24.38 17.73 1.47
N CYS A 166 24.03 16.81 2.38
CA CYS A 166 24.98 15.88 2.98
C CYS A 166 25.30 14.67 2.10
N GLY A 167 24.57 14.47 0.99
CA GLY A 167 24.80 13.37 0.06
C GLY A 167 24.38 11.99 0.58
N SER A 168 23.41 11.91 1.49
CA SER A 168 22.91 10.66 2.09
C SER A 168 22.05 9.80 1.14
N GLY A 169 21.86 10.21 -0.11
CA GLY A 169 20.89 9.61 -1.03
C GLY A 169 21.00 8.09 -1.21
N GLU A 170 22.23 7.54 -1.32
CA GLU A 170 22.44 6.09 -1.48
C GLU A 170 22.06 5.33 -0.19
N LEU A 171 22.48 5.83 0.97
CA LEU A 171 22.12 5.22 2.25
C LEU A 171 20.61 5.31 2.51
N LEU A 172 20.02 6.44 2.15
CA LEU A 172 18.60 6.67 2.31
C LEU A 172 17.76 5.74 1.41
N SER A 173 18.19 5.47 0.18
CA SER A 173 17.49 4.53 -0.70
C SER A 173 17.47 3.11 -0.14
N VAL A 174 18.60 2.64 0.38
CA VAL A 174 18.70 1.31 1.03
C VAL A 174 17.84 1.27 2.30
N TYR A 175 17.83 2.35 3.09
CA TYR A 175 16.98 2.45 4.26
C TYR A 175 15.49 2.42 3.89
N GLN A 176 15.07 3.11 2.85
CA GLN A 176 13.68 3.17 2.36
C GLN A 176 13.18 1.81 1.87
N GLU A 177 14.03 1.03 1.21
CA GLU A 177 13.70 -0.35 0.81
C GLU A 177 13.39 -1.20 2.05
N LYS A 178 14.26 -1.13 3.07
CA LYS A 178 14.05 -1.86 4.33
C LYS A 178 12.84 -1.36 5.12
N PHE A 179 12.58 -0.06 5.11
CA PHE A 179 11.39 0.54 5.72
C PHE A 179 10.10 0.02 5.08
N ASN A 180 10.07 -0.06 3.74
CA ASN A 180 8.92 -0.63 3.04
C ASN A 180 8.75 -2.12 3.35
N ARG A 181 9.85 -2.88 3.41
CA ARG A 181 9.80 -4.29 3.79
C ARG A 181 9.31 -4.48 5.23
N ARG A 182 9.79 -3.66 6.17
CA ARG A 182 9.30 -3.61 7.55
C ARG A 182 7.79 -3.37 7.62
N LYS A 183 7.29 -2.41 6.85
CA LYS A 183 5.85 -2.10 6.79
C LYS A 183 5.03 -3.28 6.27
N GLN A 184 5.51 -3.97 5.24
CA GLN A 184 4.88 -5.20 4.73
C GLN A 184 4.88 -6.31 5.79
N CYS A 185 6.01 -6.53 6.47
CA CYS A 185 6.16 -7.52 7.52
C CYS A 185 5.21 -7.25 8.70
N LEU A 186 5.09 -6.00 9.16
CA LEU A 186 4.13 -5.60 10.21
C LEU A 186 2.68 -5.84 9.80
N THR A 187 2.33 -5.57 8.54
CA THR A 187 0.97 -5.81 8.04
C THR A 187 0.67 -7.31 7.99
N ALA A 188 1.61 -8.12 7.50
CA ALA A 188 1.50 -9.57 7.46
C ALA A 188 1.39 -10.18 8.88
N LEU A 189 2.23 -9.71 9.81
CA LEU A 189 2.19 -10.10 11.22
C LEU A 189 0.83 -9.80 11.86
N LYS A 190 0.29 -8.62 11.62
CA LYS A 190 -1.02 -8.23 12.15
C LYS A 190 -2.11 -9.16 11.62
N SER A 191 -2.19 -9.38 10.31
CA SER A 191 -3.17 -10.27 9.70
C SER A 191 -3.03 -11.71 10.19
N LEU A 192 -1.78 -12.21 10.31
CA LEU A 192 -1.52 -13.57 10.77
C LEU A 192 -1.88 -13.77 12.25
N ARG A 193 -1.61 -12.77 13.10
CA ARG A 193 -2.00 -12.79 14.52
C ARG A 193 -3.52 -12.73 14.70
N GLU A 194 -4.24 -11.99 13.86
CA GLU A 194 -5.71 -11.99 13.86
C GLU A 194 -6.25 -13.37 13.48
N SER A 195 -5.72 -13.98 12.41
CA SER A 195 -6.08 -15.35 12.01
C SER A 195 -5.75 -16.40 13.06
N ALA A 196 -4.57 -16.32 13.69
CA ALA A 196 -4.16 -17.21 14.76
C ALA A 196 -5.06 -17.10 16.00
N ARG A 197 -5.47 -15.87 16.34
CA ARG A 197 -6.35 -15.62 17.50
C ARG A 197 -7.75 -16.21 17.32
N ASP A 198 -8.28 -16.17 16.09
CA ASP A 198 -9.57 -16.79 15.78
C ASP A 198 -9.45 -18.31 15.75
N ALA A 199 -8.35 -18.84 15.24
CA ALA A 199 -8.04 -20.25 15.23
C ALA A 199 -7.79 -20.82 16.66
N ASP A 200 -7.20 -20.05 17.57
CA ASP A 200 -6.97 -20.47 18.96
C ASP A 200 -8.27 -20.69 19.73
N LYS A 201 -9.33 -19.93 19.44
CA LYS A 201 -10.67 -20.15 20.04
C LYS A 201 -11.28 -21.50 19.60
N GLU A 202 -10.98 -21.91 18.40
CA GLU A 202 -11.47 -23.18 17.83
C GLU A 202 -10.61 -24.38 18.26
N LYS A 203 -9.33 -24.15 18.56
CA LYS A 203 -8.34 -25.17 18.91
C LYS A 203 -8.73 -26.03 20.10
N GLU A 204 -9.20 -25.39 21.18
CA GLU A 204 -9.60 -26.07 22.42
C GLU A 204 -10.79 -27.01 22.14
N TYR A 205 -11.77 -26.55 21.39
CA TYR A 205 -12.94 -27.34 21.01
C TYR A 205 -12.57 -28.49 20.08
N LEU A 206 -11.79 -28.26 19.04
CA LEU A 206 -11.31 -29.28 18.12
C LEU A 206 -10.41 -30.31 18.80
N GLY A 207 -9.56 -29.85 19.72
CA GLY A 207 -8.71 -30.74 20.53
C GLY A 207 -9.53 -31.68 21.41
N PHE A 208 -10.59 -31.18 22.03
CA PHE A 208 -11.53 -32.01 22.80
C PHE A 208 -12.23 -33.04 21.92
N GLN A 209 -12.70 -32.65 20.73
CA GLN A 209 -13.34 -33.57 19.80
C GLN A 209 -12.39 -34.66 19.32
N LEU A 210 -11.15 -34.28 18.97
CA LEU A 210 -10.13 -35.24 18.51
C LEU A 210 -9.82 -36.27 19.61
N ALA A 211 -9.59 -35.80 20.84
CA ALA A 211 -9.31 -36.69 21.98
C ALA A 211 -10.44 -37.70 22.21
N GLN A 212 -11.70 -37.26 22.12
CA GLN A 212 -12.86 -38.15 22.26
C GLN A 212 -12.94 -39.20 21.17
N LEU A 213 -12.67 -38.82 19.92
CA LEU A 213 -12.63 -39.78 18.79
C LEU A 213 -11.43 -40.71 18.87
N GLU A 214 -10.32 -40.28 19.46
CA GLU A 214 -9.15 -41.15 19.70
C GLU A 214 -9.38 -42.13 20.83
N GLU A 215 -9.98 -41.71 21.93
CA GLU A 215 -10.33 -42.54 23.06
C GLU A 215 -11.32 -43.67 22.65
N ALA A 216 -12.21 -43.35 21.74
CA ALA A 216 -13.17 -44.31 21.18
C ALA A 216 -12.51 -45.46 20.42
N GLN A 217 -11.27 -45.33 19.92
CA GLN A 217 -10.51 -46.37 19.21
C GLN A 217 -11.32 -47.06 18.08
N LEU A 218 -12.04 -46.29 17.30
CA LEU A 218 -12.90 -46.76 16.22
C LEU A 218 -12.11 -47.49 15.14
N LYS A 219 -12.67 -48.60 14.63
CA LYS A 219 -12.10 -49.38 13.54
C LYS A 219 -13.03 -49.38 12.35
N LYS A 220 -12.45 -49.36 11.16
CA LYS A 220 -13.21 -49.44 9.91
C LYS A 220 -14.00 -50.74 9.84
N GLY A 221 -15.30 -50.66 9.51
CA GLY A 221 -16.21 -51.83 9.39
C GLY A 221 -16.64 -52.41 10.74
N GLU A 222 -16.21 -51.86 11.90
CA GLU A 222 -16.51 -52.36 13.25
C GLU A 222 -18.02 -52.39 13.53
N GLN A 223 -18.74 -51.37 13.10
CA GLN A 223 -20.18 -51.25 13.32
C GLN A 223 -20.93 -52.40 12.63
N GLU A 224 -20.67 -52.63 11.35
CA GLU A 224 -21.30 -53.68 10.54
C GLU A 224 -20.97 -55.07 11.09
N GLU A 225 -19.73 -55.32 11.48
CA GLU A 225 -19.32 -56.58 12.10
C GLU A 225 -20.06 -56.83 13.41
N LEU A 226 -20.17 -55.85 14.30
CA LEU A 226 -20.86 -55.97 15.58
C LEU A 226 -22.38 -56.13 15.42
N GLU A 227 -22.98 -55.37 14.51
CA GLU A 227 -24.42 -55.51 14.19
C GLU A 227 -24.74 -56.89 13.62
N GLY A 228 -23.88 -57.39 12.72
CA GLY A 228 -24.02 -58.75 12.16
C GLY A 228 -23.87 -59.83 13.22
N GLU A 229 -22.86 -59.74 14.11
CA GLU A 229 -22.65 -60.65 15.22
C GLU A 229 -23.82 -60.63 16.22
N LEU A 230 -24.31 -59.42 16.55
CA LEU A 230 -25.46 -59.26 17.46
C LEU A 230 -26.73 -59.89 16.91
N ALA A 231 -26.99 -59.73 15.59
CA ALA A 231 -28.15 -60.35 14.94
C ALA A 231 -28.10 -61.89 15.04
N VAL A 232 -26.93 -62.52 14.80
CA VAL A 232 -26.76 -63.97 14.91
C VAL A 232 -26.96 -64.42 16.37
N LEU A 233 -26.34 -63.76 17.34
CA LEU A 233 -26.46 -64.11 18.77
C LEU A 233 -27.89 -63.90 19.28
N SER A 234 -28.61 -62.88 18.85
CA SER A 234 -30.00 -62.61 19.25
C SER A 234 -30.95 -63.66 18.64
N HIS A 235 -30.67 -64.13 17.45
CA HIS A 235 -31.42 -65.28 16.88
C HIS A 235 -31.17 -66.58 17.70
N ALA A 236 -29.91 -66.82 18.08
CA ALA A 236 -29.56 -67.96 18.94
C ALA A 236 -30.26 -67.85 20.31
N GLU A 237 -30.31 -66.69 20.92
CA GLU A 237 -31.07 -66.46 22.16
C GLU A 237 -32.56 -66.80 22.02
N THR A 238 -33.16 -66.27 20.95
CA THR A 238 -34.60 -66.53 20.65
C THR A 238 -34.87 -67.97 20.49
N ILE A 239 -34.06 -68.70 19.68
CA ILE A 239 -34.20 -70.15 19.43
C ILE A 239 -34.11 -70.90 20.76
N LYS A 240 -33.08 -70.63 21.58
CA LYS A 240 -32.86 -71.28 22.87
C LYS A 240 -34.02 -71.03 23.84
N SER A 241 -34.51 -69.81 23.92
CA SER A 241 -35.63 -69.40 24.76
C SER A 241 -36.93 -70.16 24.36
N VAL A 242 -37.23 -70.17 23.05
CA VAL A 242 -38.45 -70.88 22.57
C VAL A 242 -38.38 -72.37 22.82
N LEU A 243 -37.24 -73.00 22.51
CA LEU A 243 -37.06 -74.46 22.73
C LEU A 243 -37.09 -74.78 24.23
N SER A 244 -36.42 -74.04 25.10
CA SER A 244 -36.44 -74.21 26.54
C SER A 244 -37.87 -74.08 27.10
N ARG A 245 -38.62 -73.10 26.59
CA ARG A 245 -40.03 -72.93 26.98
C ARG A 245 -40.87 -74.09 26.59
N LEU A 246 -40.68 -74.66 25.37
CA LEU A 246 -41.40 -75.84 24.93
C LEU A 246 -41.12 -77.04 25.83
N VAL A 247 -39.85 -77.28 26.18
CA VAL A 247 -39.47 -78.38 27.11
C VAL A 247 -40.14 -78.16 28.49
N PHE A 248 -40.11 -76.92 29.02
CA PHE A 248 -40.75 -76.60 30.29
C PHE A 248 -42.25 -76.91 30.26
N ASP A 249 -42.99 -76.47 29.22
CA ASP A 249 -44.42 -76.65 29.12
C ASP A 249 -44.81 -78.16 28.88
N LEU A 250 -43.97 -78.91 28.17
CA LEU A 250 -44.19 -80.30 27.93
C LEU A 250 -43.85 -81.17 29.13
N ARG A 251 -42.71 -80.97 29.82
CA ARG A 251 -42.13 -81.89 30.79
C ARG A 251 -41.96 -81.36 32.19
N ASP A 252 -41.44 -80.09 32.38
CA ASP A 252 -40.86 -79.63 33.63
C ASP A 252 -41.80 -78.73 34.48
N ALA A 253 -42.88 -78.22 33.92
CA ALA A 253 -43.88 -77.47 34.63
C ALA A 253 -44.68 -78.35 35.66
N ASP A 254 -45.12 -77.71 36.76
CA ASP A 254 -45.97 -78.42 37.76
C ASP A 254 -47.20 -79.08 37.17
N GLN A 255 -47.73 -78.51 36.08
CA GLN A 255 -48.82 -79.04 35.30
C GLN A 255 -48.38 -79.31 33.87
N ALA A 256 -47.22 -79.92 33.69
CA ALA A 256 -46.70 -80.25 32.38
C ALA A 256 -47.71 -81.17 31.60
N ILE A 257 -47.79 -80.91 30.31
CA ILE A 257 -48.74 -81.62 29.43
C ILE A 257 -48.61 -83.16 29.57
N VAL A 258 -47.35 -83.66 29.58
CA VAL A 258 -47.06 -85.08 29.79
C VAL A 258 -47.59 -85.58 31.12
N THR A 259 -47.49 -84.81 32.22
CA THR A 259 -47.98 -85.14 33.56
C THR A 259 -49.52 -85.22 33.57
N VAL A 260 -50.16 -84.19 32.99
CA VAL A 260 -51.64 -84.13 32.88
C VAL A 260 -52.18 -85.37 32.09
N LEU A 261 -51.56 -85.71 30.94
CA LEU A 261 -51.94 -86.87 30.14
C LEU A 261 -51.71 -88.20 30.86
N LYS A 262 -50.62 -88.35 31.63
CA LYS A 262 -50.37 -89.51 32.48
C LYS A 262 -51.43 -89.66 33.54
N ASN A 263 -51.85 -88.56 34.17
CA ASN A 263 -52.93 -88.63 35.20
C ASN A 263 -54.27 -89.03 34.53
N SER A 264 -54.57 -88.45 33.37
CA SER A 264 -55.77 -88.81 32.59
C SER A 264 -55.76 -90.29 32.15
N ARG A 265 -54.61 -90.74 31.68
CA ARG A 265 -54.43 -92.17 31.30
C ARG A 265 -54.62 -93.12 32.51
N ASN A 266 -54.09 -92.76 33.70
CA ASN A 266 -54.27 -93.51 34.96
C ASN A 266 -55.75 -93.53 35.38
N SER A 267 -56.45 -92.38 35.23
CA SER A 267 -57.90 -92.37 35.48
C SER A 267 -58.69 -93.24 34.50
N LEU A 268 -58.34 -93.30 33.21
CA LEU A 268 -58.92 -94.20 32.24
C LEU A 268 -58.65 -95.71 32.56
N ALA A 269 -57.43 -95.99 33.08
CA ALA A 269 -57.08 -97.34 33.46
C ALA A 269 -58.00 -97.91 34.60
N SER A 270 -58.51 -97.06 35.48
CA SER A 270 -59.47 -97.44 36.53
C SER A 270 -60.87 -97.78 35.96
N LEU A 271 -61.16 -97.39 34.72
CA LEU A 271 -62.46 -97.62 34.07
C LEU A 271 -62.44 -98.81 33.13
N LYS A 272 -61.35 -99.55 33.01
CA LYS A 272 -61.17 -100.68 32.06
C LYS A 272 -62.27 -101.78 32.11
N GLU A 273 -62.81 -102.05 33.30
CA GLU A 273 -63.87 -103.07 33.50
C GLU A 273 -65.28 -102.50 33.19
N MET A 274 -65.45 -101.17 33.13
CA MET A 274 -66.75 -100.55 32.95
C MET A 274 -66.96 -100.00 31.53
N VAL A 275 -65.91 -99.65 30.80
CA VAL A 275 -65.96 -98.99 29.49
C VAL A 275 -64.99 -99.74 28.55
N LYS A 276 -65.55 -100.49 27.52
CA LYS A 276 -64.73 -101.25 26.57
C LYS A 276 -63.69 -100.40 25.81
N GLU A 277 -64.01 -99.15 25.50
CA GLU A 277 -63.17 -98.23 24.74
C GLU A 277 -62.03 -97.62 25.65
N ALA A 278 -62.10 -97.75 27.00
CA ALA A 278 -61.10 -97.21 27.90
C ALA A 278 -59.68 -97.77 27.65
N THR A 279 -59.55 -99.02 27.21
CA THR A 279 -58.27 -99.63 26.88
C THR A 279 -57.68 -99.03 25.62
N GLU A 280 -58.51 -98.78 24.60
CA GLU A 280 -58.11 -98.17 23.35
C GLU A 280 -57.67 -96.67 23.57
N TYR A 281 -58.48 -95.94 24.31
CA TYR A 281 -58.15 -94.57 24.67
C TYR A 281 -56.86 -94.48 25.52
N GLY A 282 -56.66 -95.43 26.42
CA GLY A 282 -55.41 -95.51 27.19
C GLY A 282 -54.17 -95.75 26.32
N ALA A 283 -54.27 -96.70 25.34
CA ALA A 283 -53.17 -96.94 24.41
C ALA A 283 -52.85 -95.71 23.51
N ARG A 284 -53.90 -95.03 23.07
CA ARG A 284 -53.72 -93.78 22.30
C ARG A 284 -53.04 -92.69 23.13
N LEU A 285 -53.42 -92.54 24.41
CA LEU A 285 -52.74 -91.60 25.32
C LEU A 285 -51.29 -92.03 25.56
N ASP A 286 -50.98 -93.30 25.71
CA ASP A 286 -49.62 -93.81 25.86
C ASP A 286 -48.76 -93.46 24.64
N SER A 287 -49.29 -93.55 23.43
CA SER A 287 -48.59 -93.14 22.22
C SER A 287 -48.32 -91.63 22.16
N VAL A 288 -49.33 -90.79 22.54
CA VAL A 288 -49.15 -89.33 22.55
C VAL A 288 -48.14 -88.92 23.66
N ILE A 289 -48.17 -89.59 24.84
CA ILE A 289 -47.22 -89.36 25.93
C ILE A 289 -45.79 -89.65 25.45
N LEU A 290 -45.60 -90.77 24.74
CA LEU A 290 -44.29 -91.13 24.17
C LEU A 290 -43.81 -90.09 23.20
N GLU A 291 -44.63 -89.71 22.22
CA GLU A 291 -44.32 -88.72 21.20
C GLU A 291 -43.97 -87.36 21.81
N LEU A 292 -44.75 -86.91 22.82
CA LEU A 292 -44.47 -85.63 23.52
C LEU A 292 -43.18 -85.66 24.35
N LYS A 293 -42.80 -86.79 24.91
CA LYS A 293 -41.53 -86.99 25.57
C LYS A 293 -40.35 -86.91 24.63
N ASP A 294 -40.48 -87.65 23.47
CA ASP A 294 -39.45 -87.64 22.44
C ASP A 294 -39.26 -86.25 21.90
N LEU A 295 -40.35 -85.48 21.66
CA LEU A 295 -40.29 -84.06 21.22
C LEU A 295 -39.63 -83.16 22.29
N ALA A 296 -39.91 -83.40 23.57
CA ALA A 296 -39.27 -82.63 24.64
C ALA A 296 -37.75 -82.90 24.70
N GLU A 297 -37.35 -84.19 24.55
CA GLU A 297 -35.94 -84.62 24.57
C GLU A 297 -35.19 -84.08 23.33
N GLU A 298 -35.77 -84.15 22.15
CA GLU A 298 -35.22 -83.61 20.89
C GLU A 298 -35.09 -82.09 20.99
N SER A 299 -36.09 -81.37 21.57
CA SER A 299 -36.08 -79.97 21.76
C SER A 299 -35.01 -79.50 22.78
N GLU A 300 -34.80 -80.28 23.85
CA GLU A 300 -33.77 -80.06 24.85
C GLU A 300 -32.37 -80.16 24.22
N HIS A 301 -32.09 -81.24 23.48
CA HIS A 301 -30.82 -81.41 22.77
C HIS A 301 -30.55 -80.28 21.81
N LYS A 302 -31.55 -79.88 21.02
CA LYS A 302 -31.39 -78.72 20.09
C LYS A 302 -31.16 -77.42 20.82
N ALA A 303 -31.79 -77.22 21.99
CA ALA A 303 -31.54 -76.01 22.83
C ALA A 303 -30.13 -75.98 23.48
N GLU A 304 -29.57 -77.19 23.75
CA GLU A 304 -28.19 -77.31 24.25
C GLU A 304 -27.15 -77.06 23.16
N ASP A 305 -27.41 -77.53 21.93
CA ASP A 305 -26.51 -77.29 20.78
C ASP A 305 -26.42 -75.82 20.35
N VAL A 306 -27.34 -74.94 20.73
CA VAL A 306 -27.32 -73.54 20.41
C VAL A 306 -26.33 -72.81 21.36
N GLU A 307 -25.20 -72.33 20.79
CA GLU A 307 -24.26 -71.51 21.49
C GLU A 307 -24.89 -70.11 21.84
N TYR A 308 -25.20 -69.92 23.10
CA TYR A 308 -25.74 -68.67 23.63
C TYR A 308 -24.74 -68.01 24.60
N ASN A 309 -24.25 -66.78 24.23
CA ASN A 309 -23.28 -66.08 25.05
C ASN A 309 -23.80 -64.68 25.47
N PRO A 310 -24.52 -64.59 26.60
CA PRO A 310 -25.10 -63.32 27.08
C PRO A 310 -24.06 -62.25 27.38
N ARG A 311 -22.88 -62.62 27.88
CA ARG A 311 -21.79 -61.65 28.15
C ARG A 311 -21.29 -61.02 26.86
N ARG A 312 -21.26 -61.76 25.77
CA ARG A 312 -20.83 -61.23 24.48
C ARG A 312 -21.88 -60.28 23.88
N ILE A 313 -23.17 -60.57 24.02
CA ILE A 313 -24.29 -59.71 23.62
C ILE A 313 -24.22 -58.39 24.38
N GLU A 314 -24.03 -58.45 25.73
CA GLU A 314 -23.89 -57.24 26.55
C GLU A 314 -22.69 -56.39 26.13
N ALA A 315 -21.53 -56.99 25.92
CA ALA A 315 -20.32 -56.27 25.46
C ALA A 315 -20.49 -55.65 24.09
N ILE A 316 -21.20 -56.32 23.14
CA ILE A 316 -21.50 -55.74 21.85
C ILE A 316 -22.45 -54.57 21.95
N ASN A 317 -23.50 -54.69 22.77
CA ASN A 317 -24.46 -53.61 22.98
C ASN A 317 -23.81 -52.38 23.62
N GLU A 318 -22.96 -52.54 24.63
CA GLU A 318 -22.19 -51.48 25.23
C GLU A 318 -21.29 -50.78 24.17
N ARG A 319 -20.61 -51.58 23.33
CA ARG A 319 -19.73 -51.02 22.30
C ARG A 319 -20.49 -50.28 21.22
N LEU A 320 -21.60 -50.86 20.75
CA LEU A 320 -22.50 -50.23 19.75
C LEU A 320 -23.13 -48.96 20.31
N SER A 321 -23.50 -48.93 21.60
CA SER A 321 -24.00 -47.70 22.26
C SER A 321 -23.01 -46.58 22.15
N VAL A 322 -21.72 -46.81 22.46
CA VAL A 322 -20.65 -45.81 22.33
C VAL A 322 -20.55 -45.32 20.87
N ILE A 323 -20.62 -46.23 19.90
CA ILE A 323 -20.54 -45.87 18.49
C ILE A 323 -21.74 -45.01 18.08
N TYR A 324 -22.96 -45.39 18.40
CA TYR A 324 -24.18 -44.67 18.06
C TYR A 324 -24.24 -43.29 18.76
N ASP A 325 -23.81 -43.21 20.01
CA ASP A 325 -23.73 -41.94 20.72
C ASP A 325 -22.80 -40.95 20.04
N LEU A 326 -21.65 -41.43 19.51
CA LEU A 326 -20.72 -40.61 18.76
C LEU A 326 -21.29 -40.22 17.38
N ILE A 327 -21.91 -41.16 16.66
CA ILE A 327 -22.58 -40.92 15.36
C ILE A 327 -23.66 -39.86 15.53
N PHE A 328 -24.49 -39.99 16.54
CA PHE A 328 -25.55 -39.02 16.83
C PHE A 328 -24.99 -37.65 17.22
N LYS A 329 -23.99 -37.63 18.10
CA LYS A 329 -23.33 -36.39 18.58
C LYS A 329 -22.69 -35.60 17.46
N TYR A 330 -21.98 -36.30 16.55
CA TYR A 330 -21.25 -35.65 15.47
C TYR A 330 -22.04 -35.57 14.16
N LYS A 331 -23.29 -36.12 14.14
CA LYS A 331 -24.21 -36.06 13.01
C LYS A 331 -23.61 -36.64 11.72
N VAL A 332 -22.94 -37.78 11.85
CA VAL A 332 -22.41 -38.54 10.74
C VAL A 332 -23.29 -39.80 10.51
N GLU A 333 -23.11 -40.49 9.39
CA GLU A 333 -23.96 -41.63 9.04
C GLU A 333 -23.47 -42.96 9.66
N ASP A 334 -22.14 -43.11 9.81
CA ASP A 334 -21.50 -44.36 10.20
C ASP A 334 -20.11 -44.12 10.84
N VAL A 335 -19.40 -45.20 11.15
CA VAL A 335 -18.04 -45.20 11.71
C VAL A 335 -17.03 -44.63 10.71
N GLU A 336 -17.20 -44.84 9.42
CA GLU A 336 -16.37 -44.25 8.37
C GLU A 336 -16.46 -42.72 8.39
N GLY A 337 -17.66 -42.18 8.59
CA GLY A 337 -17.89 -40.76 8.79
C GLY A 337 -17.18 -40.19 10.02
N LEU A 338 -17.16 -40.95 11.14
CA LEU A 338 -16.42 -40.57 12.34
C LEU A 338 -14.89 -40.54 12.10
N LEU A 339 -14.37 -41.53 11.39
CA LEU A 339 -12.95 -41.60 11.03
C LEU A 339 -12.53 -40.47 10.08
N ALA A 340 -13.36 -40.18 9.07
CA ALA A 340 -13.12 -39.05 8.16
C ALA A 340 -13.14 -37.70 8.92
N LEU A 341 -14.08 -37.50 9.84
CA LEU A 341 -14.15 -36.34 10.70
C LEU A 341 -12.90 -36.20 11.60
N LYS A 342 -12.43 -37.33 12.16
CA LYS A 342 -11.18 -37.35 12.95
C LYS A 342 -9.98 -36.83 12.13
N GLU A 343 -9.84 -37.31 10.88
CA GLU A 343 -8.76 -36.86 10.01
C GLU A 343 -8.89 -35.37 9.61
N GLU A 344 -10.11 -34.90 9.40
CA GLU A 344 -10.38 -33.50 9.11
C GLU A 344 -9.99 -32.60 10.29
N ILE A 345 -10.39 -32.96 11.50
CA ILE A 345 -10.05 -32.24 12.73
C ILE A 345 -8.53 -32.22 12.94
N ALA A 346 -7.84 -33.34 12.75
CA ALA A 346 -6.39 -33.43 12.88
C ALA A 346 -5.68 -32.46 11.90
N ARG A 347 -6.11 -32.43 10.63
CA ARG A 347 -5.57 -31.50 9.62
C ARG A 347 -5.83 -30.04 9.97
N LYS A 348 -7.00 -29.71 10.54
CA LYS A 348 -7.29 -28.34 11.00
C LYS A 348 -6.38 -27.93 12.14
N LEU A 349 -6.15 -28.82 13.10
CA LEU A 349 -5.25 -28.56 14.23
C LEU A 349 -3.78 -28.39 13.82
N GLU A 350 -3.29 -29.15 12.85
CA GLU A 350 -1.96 -28.96 12.25
C GLU A 350 -1.86 -27.60 11.57
N GLY A 351 -2.90 -27.18 10.84
CA GLY A 351 -2.97 -25.85 10.22
C GLY A 351 -2.86 -24.71 11.23
N ILE A 352 -3.47 -24.84 12.40
CA ILE A 352 -3.41 -23.84 13.48
C ILE A 352 -2.00 -23.76 14.05
N GLN A 353 -1.30 -24.86 14.22
CA GLN A 353 0.08 -24.88 14.70
C GLN A 353 1.05 -24.18 13.75
N GLY A 354 0.82 -24.28 12.43
CA GLY A 354 1.61 -23.60 11.41
C GLY A 354 1.52 -22.05 11.44
N TYR A 355 0.52 -21.45 12.11
CA TYR A 355 0.49 -19.99 12.31
C TYR A 355 1.57 -19.53 13.30
N SER A 356 1.80 -20.27 14.37
CA SER A 356 2.81 -19.94 15.38
C SER A 356 4.21 -19.88 14.77
N ASP A 357 4.56 -20.87 13.97
CA ASP A 357 5.88 -20.95 13.30
C ASP A 357 6.07 -19.79 12.31
N LYS A 358 5.03 -19.45 11.54
CA LYS A 358 5.07 -18.32 10.61
C LYS A 358 5.19 -16.97 11.33
N ILE A 359 4.53 -16.81 12.46
CA ILE A 359 4.64 -15.61 13.31
C ILE A 359 6.08 -15.47 13.80
N GLU A 360 6.68 -16.54 14.32
CA GLU A 360 8.05 -16.52 14.81
C GLU A 360 9.07 -16.17 13.72
N VAL A 361 8.88 -16.70 12.52
CA VAL A 361 9.73 -16.35 11.35
C VAL A 361 9.62 -14.87 11.00
N LEU A 362 8.39 -14.33 10.93
CA LEU A 362 8.17 -12.92 10.63
C LEU A 362 8.68 -11.99 11.74
N GLU A 363 8.59 -12.38 13.00
CA GLU A 363 9.15 -11.63 14.15
C GLU A 363 10.67 -11.58 14.10
N LYS A 364 11.32 -12.68 13.73
CA LYS A 364 12.79 -12.72 13.52
C LYS A 364 13.21 -11.86 12.34
N GLU A 365 12.47 -11.91 11.22
CA GLU A 365 12.70 -11.04 10.06
C GLU A 365 12.55 -9.58 10.46
N LEU A 366 11.48 -9.22 11.18
CA LEU A 366 11.23 -7.87 11.65
C LEU A 366 12.36 -7.35 12.54
N ALA A 367 12.80 -8.13 13.52
CA ALA A 367 13.91 -7.77 14.40
C ALA A 367 15.23 -7.58 13.64
N GLY A 368 15.48 -8.40 12.62
CA GLY A 368 16.63 -8.25 11.72
C GLY A 368 16.58 -6.96 10.93
N LEU A 369 15.41 -6.66 10.32
CA LEU A 369 15.19 -5.41 9.57
C LEU A 369 15.34 -4.18 10.46
N GLU A 370 14.81 -4.18 11.67
CA GLU A 370 14.91 -3.07 12.61
C GLU A 370 16.35 -2.82 13.03
N LYS A 371 17.14 -3.85 13.26
CA LYS A 371 18.58 -3.72 13.56
C LYS A 371 19.33 -3.09 12.39
N GLU A 372 19.11 -3.57 11.16
CA GLU A 372 19.76 -3.00 9.98
C GLU A 372 19.33 -1.55 9.72
N MET A 373 18.06 -1.23 9.96
CA MET A 373 17.54 0.14 9.87
C MET A 373 18.15 1.04 10.94
N ASP A 374 18.39 0.57 12.14
CA ASP A 374 19.06 1.32 13.20
C ASP A 374 20.50 1.65 12.81
N GLU A 375 21.23 0.69 12.25
CA GLU A 375 22.60 0.92 11.76
C GLU A 375 22.63 1.94 10.61
N LEU A 376 21.69 1.85 9.66
CA LEU A 376 21.57 2.79 8.55
C LEU A 376 21.15 4.18 9.01
N SER A 377 20.16 4.26 9.89
CA SER A 377 19.69 5.55 10.44
C SER A 377 20.78 6.24 11.27
N GLY A 378 21.62 5.49 11.98
CA GLY A 378 22.79 6.02 12.68
C GLY A 378 23.81 6.66 11.73
N LYS A 379 24.12 5.99 10.63
CA LYS A 379 25.02 6.53 9.59
C LYS A 379 24.44 7.77 8.91
N ILE A 380 23.12 7.76 8.63
CA ILE A 380 22.43 8.92 8.05
C ILE A 380 22.45 10.09 9.04
N HIS A 381 22.19 9.85 10.31
CA HIS A 381 22.25 10.84 11.39
C HIS A 381 23.65 11.48 11.47
N GLU A 382 24.70 10.69 11.47
CA GLU A 382 26.08 11.20 11.51
C GLU A 382 26.39 12.11 10.31
N LEU A 383 25.98 11.74 9.10
CA LEU A 383 26.15 12.58 7.90
C LEU A 383 25.41 13.90 8.00
N ARG A 384 24.18 13.86 8.50
CA ARG A 384 23.35 15.06 8.74
C ARG A 384 23.98 15.98 9.77
N GLU A 385 24.43 15.43 10.90
CA GLU A 385 25.05 16.20 11.98
C GLU A 385 26.34 16.88 11.52
N HIS A 386 27.21 16.16 10.79
CA HIS A 386 28.44 16.74 10.22
C HIS A 386 28.17 17.84 9.19
N SER A 387 27.05 17.77 8.50
CA SER A 387 26.67 18.73 7.45
C SER A 387 25.86 19.92 7.96
N ARG A 388 25.35 19.85 9.18
CA ARG A 388 24.47 20.84 9.78
C ARG A 388 25.12 22.22 9.86
N GLU A 389 26.28 22.33 10.49
CA GLU A 389 26.99 23.60 10.65
C GLU A 389 27.49 24.15 9.30
N PRO A 390 28.15 23.38 8.42
CA PRO A 390 28.48 23.82 7.07
C PRO A 390 27.29 24.38 6.27
N LEU A 391 26.13 23.76 6.36
CA LEU A 391 24.90 24.25 5.71
C LEU A 391 24.48 25.60 6.31
N CYS A 392 24.47 25.73 7.65
CA CYS A 392 24.12 26.96 8.33
C CYS A 392 25.04 28.13 7.93
N GLU A 393 26.34 27.90 7.93
CA GLU A 393 27.32 28.94 7.55
C GLU A 393 27.17 29.32 6.08
N TYR A 394 27.00 28.36 5.19
CA TYR A 394 26.83 28.64 3.78
C TYR A 394 25.54 29.40 3.51
N MET A 395 24.44 29.01 4.16
CA MET A 395 23.18 29.76 4.11
C MET A 395 23.33 31.20 4.59
N LYS A 396 24.01 31.42 5.73
CA LYS A 396 24.28 32.77 6.26
C LYS A 396 25.04 33.61 5.26
N SER A 397 26.09 33.06 4.63
CA SER A 397 26.88 33.82 3.65
C SER A 397 26.03 34.24 2.43
N LEU A 398 25.22 33.36 1.88
CA LEU A 398 24.34 33.64 0.74
C LEU A 398 23.27 34.68 1.11
N LEU A 399 22.71 34.61 2.30
CA LEU A 399 21.69 35.54 2.77
C LEU A 399 22.25 36.96 2.98
N VAL A 400 23.50 37.06 3.43
CA VAL A 400 24.21 38.36 3.51
C VAL A 400 24.39 38.95 2.11
N GLU A 401 24.85 38.17 1.14
CA GLU A 401 24.99 38.60 -0.25
C GLU A 401 23.65 39.02 -0.88
N LEU A 402 22.54 38.43 -0.42
CA LEU A 402 21.17 38.76 -0.80
C LEU A 402 20.57 39.91 0.06
N GLY A 403 21.39 40.67 0.78
CA GLY A 403 21.01 41.91 1.47
C GLY A 403 20.35 41.72 2.84
N ILE A 404 20.42 40.56 3.46
CA ILE A 404 20.00 40.35 4.84
C ILE A 404 21.24 40.58 5.72
N ARG A 405 21.28 41.69 6.43
CA ARG A 405 22.51 42.17 7.10
C ARG A 405 22.98 41.25 8.23
N HIS A 406 22.07 40.65 8.96
CA HIS A 406 22.39 39.82 10.12
C HIS A 406 21.52 38.56 10.16
N PRO A 407 21.66 37.72 9.13
CA PRO A 407 20.84 36.49 9.07
C PRO A 407 21.35 35.49 10.10
N GLU A 408 20.43 34.86 10.79
CA GLU A 408 20.71 33.70 11.60
C GLU A 408 19.91 32.51 11.02
N PHE A 409 20.60 31.49 10.61
CA PHE A 409 19.99 30.28 10.07
C PHE A 409 20.50 29.10 10.89
N VAL A 410 19.59 28.32 11.46
CA VAL A 410 19.90 27.21 12.34
C VAL A 410 19.13 25.97 11.87
N VAL A 411 19.82 24.86 11.74
CA VAL A 411 19.23 23.55 11.51
C VAL A 411 19.11 22.86 12.87
N SER A 412 17.89 22.75 13.38
CA SER A 412 17.59 21.96 14.58
C SER A 412 17.33 20.52 14.16
N MET A 413 18.03 19.58 14.78
CA MET A 413 17.87 18.14 14.54
C MET A 413 17.68 17.44 15.87
N VAL A 414 16.60 16.64 15.97
CA VAL A 414 16.24 15.89 17.18
C VAL A 414 15.90 14.45 16.77
N PRO A 415 16.45 13.45 17.45
CA PRO A 415 16.04 12.06 17.21
C PRO A 415 14.54 11.87 17.54
N SER A 416 13.77 11.31 16.62
CA SER A 416 12.32 11.12 16.81
C SER A 416 11.97 9.82 17.57
N GLY A 417 12.89 8.88 17.67
CA GLY A 417 12.63 7.57 18.26
C GLY A 417 11.77 6.63 17.38
N GLU A 418 11.07 7.15 16.39
CA GLU A 418 10.23 6.38 15.46
C GLU A 418 10.90 6.20 14.10
N TYR A 419 10.63 5.06 13.47
CA TYR A 419 11.07 4.83 12.10
C TYR A 419 10.16 5.61 11.13
N THR A 420 10.72 6.58 10.44
CA THR A 420 10.04 7.30 9.35
C THR A 420 10.63 6.91 8.00
N PHE A 421 10.01 7.32 6.90
CA PHE A 421 10.53 7.07 5.55
C PHE A 421 11.89 7.75 5.28
N THR A 422 12.24 8.76 6.06
CA THR A 422 13.48 9.54 5.97
C THR A 422 14.49 9.26 7.10
N GLY A 423 14.27 8.21 7.88
CA GLY A 423 15.13 7.86 9.02
C GLY A 423 14.47 8.13 10.37
N LYS A 424 15.30 8.39 11.40
CA LYS A 424 14.85 8.60 12.78
C LYS A 424 15.08 10.03 13.28
N ASP A 425 15.32 11.00 12.39
CA ASP A 425 15.55 12.40 12.75
C ASP A 425 14.35 13.27 12.39
N GLU A 426 14.03 14.20 13.25
CA GLU A 426 13.17 15.33 12.98
C GLU A 426 14.04 16.56 12.73
N VAL A 427 13.91 17.19 11.55
CA VAL A 427 14.71 18.34 11.13
C VAL A 427 13.82 19.58 11.05
N LYS A 428 14.27 20.68 11.65
CA LYS A 428 13.61 21.99 11.58
C LYS A 428 14.60 23.08 11.20
N PHE A 429 14.25 23.87 10.19
CA PHE A 429 14.99 25.07 9.81
C PHE A 429 14.43 26.27 10.55
N LEU A 430 15.30 26.93 11.32
CA LEU A 430 14.97 28.13 12.08
C LEU A 430 15.71 29.32 11.47
N PHE A 431 15.06 30.46 11.42
CA PHE A 431 15.58 31.64 10.78
C PHE A 431 15.28 32.92 11.60
N ALA A 432 16.23 33.87 11.59
CA ALA A 432 16.00 35.24 12.00
C ALA A 432 16.72 36.19 11.03
N ALA A 433 16.06 37.28 10.64
CA ALA A 433 16.61 38.28 9.74
C ALA A 433 17.46 39.34 10.46
N ASN A 434 17.29 39.50 11.77
CA ASN A 434 17.85 40.58 12.57
C ASN A 434 18.46 40.09 13.89
N LYS A 435 19.51 40.79 14.39
CA LYS A 435 20.22 40.41 15.62
C LYS A 435 19.34 40.30 16.89
N ASN A 436 18.25 41.07 16.94
CA ASN A 436 17.38 41.12 18.12
C ASN A 436 16.23 40.13 18.08
N GLN A 437 16.18 39.27 17.07
CA GLN A 437 15.15 38.28 16.85
C GLN A 437 15.71 36.88 17.13
N LYS A 438 15.03 36.09 17.95
CA LYS A 438 15.39 34.69 18.13
C LYS A 438 15.00 33.90 16.88
N PRO A 439 15.85 32.97 16.41
CA PRO A 439 15.49 32.10 15.30
C PRO A 439 14.21 31.35 15.57
N GLY A 440 13.27 31.45 14.65
CA GLY A 440 11.98 30.77 14.69
C GLY A 440 11.69 30.07 13.36
N GLU A 441 10.58 29.34 13.29
CA GLU A 441 10.17 28.67 12.06
C GLU A 441 10.03 29.66 10.91
N ILE A 442 10.67 29.41 9.78
CA ILE A 442 10.78 30.33 8.63
C ILE A 442 9.44 30.91 8.21
N ALA A 443 8.41 30.06 8.11
CA ALA A 443 7.07 30.45 7.69
C ALA A 443 6.36 31.44 8.65
N LYS A 444 6.83 31.54 9.90
CA LYS A 444 6.22 32.40 10.93
C LYS A 444 6.95 33.72 11.15
N VAL A 445 8.26 33.75 10.88
CA VAL A 445 9.12 34.90 11.29
C VAL A 445 9.63 35.72 10.12
N ALA A 446 9.64 35.21 8.90
CA ALA A 446 10.18 35.87 7.74
C ALA A 446 9.10 36.63 6.93
N SER A 447 9.44 37.78 6.40
CA SER A 447 8.61 38.48 5.41
C SER A 447 8.65 37.77 4.05
N GLY A 448 7.69 38.04 3.15
CA GLY A 448 7.64 37.42 1.84
C GLY A 448 8.96 37.53 1.06
N GLY A 449 9.58 38.68 1.03
CA GLY A 449 10.87 38.91 0.38
C GLY A 449 12.04 38.17 1.05
N GLU A 450 12.03 38.02 2.39
CA GLU A 450 13.02 37.22 3.11
C GLU A 450 12.86 35.73 2.82
N ILE A 451 11.63 35.24 2.80
CA ILE A 451 11.32 33.84 2.43
C ILE A 451 11.83 33.54 1.02
N SER A 452 11.60 34.42 0.05
CA SER A 452 12.07 34.26 -1.33
C SER A 452 13.60 34.17 -1.41
N ARG A 453 14.32 34.96 -0.61
CA ARG A 453 15.79 34.91 -0.53
C ARG A 453 16.31 33.63 0.13
N VAL A 454 15.69 33.19 1.22
CA VAL A 454 16.01 31.92 1.86
C VAL A 454 15.77 30.75 0.87
N MET A 455 14.66 30.77 0.14
CA MET A 455 14.34 29.74 -0.83
C MET A 455 15.32 29.72 -2.00
N LEU A 456 15.64 30.88 -2.56
CA LEU A 456 16.65 30.99 -3.62
C LEU A 456 18.00 30.43 -3.15
N SER A 457 18.44 30.79 -1.93
CA SER A 457 19.69 30.31 -1.34
C SER A 457 19.69 28.79 -1.21
N LEU A 458 18.60 28.18 -0.72
CA LEU A 458 18.44 26.73 -0.62
C LEU A 458 18.48 26.07 -2.01
N LYS A 459 17.73 26.60 -2.98
CA LYS A 459 17.71 26.06 -4.36
C LYS A 459 19.08 26.20 -5.03
N TYR A 460 19.77 27.30 -4.80
CA TYR A 460 21.13 27.49 -5.29
C TYR A 460 22.11 26.45 -4.72
N ILE A 461 22.05 26.18 -3.43
CA ILE A 461 22.84 25.13 -2.79
C ILE A 461 22.52 23.76 -3.42
N LEU A 462 21.25 23.43 -3.53
CA LEU A 462 20.82 22.16 -4.12
C LEU A 462 21.25 22.00 -5.57
N SER A 463 21.24 23.08 -6.36
CA SER A 463 21.69 23.03 -7.75
C SER A 463 23.14 22.57 -7.91
N LYS A 464 23.94 22.67 -6.83
CA LYS A 464 25.34 22.21 -6.80
C LYS A 464 25.50 20.74 -6.41
N THR A 465 24.52 20.19 -5.68
CA THR A 465 24.60 18.85 -5.07
C THR A 465 23.70 17.82 -5.75
N LYS A 466 22.53 18.24 -6.23
CA LYS A 466 21.53 17.36 -6.81
C LYS A 466 21.12 17.85 -8.20
N ARG A 467 20.73 16.92 -9.07
CA ARG A 467 20.05 17.25 -10.32
C ARG A 467 18.64 17.73 -9.99
N LEU A 468 18.39 19.00 -10.21
CA LEU A 468 17.06 19.59 -10.07
C LEU A 468 16.36 19.58 -11.44
N PRO A 469 15.02 19.50 -11.46
CA PRO A 469 14.24 19.73 -12.67
C PRO A 469 14.34 21.19 -13.15
N VAL A 470 13.56 21.53 -14.17
CA VAL A 470 13.38 22.93 -14.57
C VAL A 470 12.90 23.76 -13.37
N ILE A 471 13.51 24.89 -13.11
CA ILE A 471 13.06 25.79 -12.07
C ILE A 471 12.45 27.06 -12.65
N VAL A 472 11.30 27.45 -12.13
CA VAL A 472 10.60 28.68 -12.50
C VAL A 472 10.50 29.60 -11.30
N PHE A 473 11.06 30.79 -11.40
CA PHE A 473 10.98 31.84 -10.37
C PHE A 473 9.94 32.90 -10.77
N ASP A 474 8.93 33.08 -9.95
CA ASP A 474 7.86 34.06 -10.16
C ASP A 474 7.95 35.22 -9.16
N GLU A 475 8.31 36.40 -9.67
CA GLU A 475 8.36 37.67 -8.91
C GLU A 475 9.10 37.59 -7.54
N ILE A 476 10.16 36.78 -7.48
CA ILE A 476 10.95 36.64 -6.25
C ILE A 476 11.83 37.85 -5.96
N ASP A 477 11.90 38.77 -6.88
CA ASP A 477 12.67 40.02 -6.88
C ASP A 477 11.92 41.23 -6.30
N THR A 478 10.73 41.03 -5.76
CA THR A 478 9.92 42.09 -5.17
C THR A 478 10.62 42.77 -4.01
N GLY A 479 10.73 44.10 -4.08
CA GLY A 479 11.38 44.95 -3.05
C GLY A 479 12.91 44.91 -3.07
N LEU A 480 13.53 44.40 -4.11
CA LEU A 480 14.98 44.40 -4.28
C LEU A 480 15.42 45.47 -5.27
N SER A 481 16.66 45.95 -5.13
CA SER A 481 17.26 46.91 -6.06
C SER A 481 18.78 46.81 -6.02
N GLY A 482 19.43 47.39 -7.03
CA GLY A 482 20.87 47.59 -7.05
C GLY A 482 21.69 46.29 -6.99
N GLU A 483 22.63 46.25 -6.04
CA GLU A 483 23.61 45.18 -5.91
C GLU A 483 22.98 43.83 -5.55
N VAL A 484 21.93 43.81 -4.74
CA VAL A 484 21.22 42.59 -4.34
C VAL A 484 20.56 41.93 -5.54
N ALA A 485 19.92 42.71 -6.42
CA ALA A 485 19.31 42.21 -7.64
C ALA A 485 20.38 41.65 -8.63
N HIS A 486 21.55 42.32 -8.70
CA HIS A 486 22.67 41.81 -9.49
C HIS A 486 23.18 40.46 -8.96
N ARG A 487 23.33 40.32 -7.66
CA ARG A 487 23.78 39.08 -7.03
C ARG A 487 22.77 37.93 -7.24
N MET A 488 21.47 38.23 -7.10
CA MET A 488 20.40 37.27 -7.38
C MET A 488 20.46 36.79 -8.84
N ALA A 489 20.62 37.70 -9.78
CA ALA A 489 20.75 37.42 -11.20
C ALA A 489 21.97 36.50 -11.50
N GLN A 490 23.11 36.78 -10.83
CA GLN A 490 24.30 35.96 -10.94
C GLN A 490 24.06 34.52 -10.40
N MET A 491 23.40 34.36 -9.24
CA MET A 491 23.07 33.05 -8.70
C MET A 491 22.17 32.25 -9.65
N MET A 492 21.13 32.88 -10.25
CA MET A 492 20.27 32.26 -11.25
C MET A 492 21.04 31.81 -12.49
N ARG A 493 21.98 32.64 -12.94
CA ARG A 493 22.86 32.36 -14.07
C ARG A 493 23.80 31.19 -13.79
N GLU A 494 24.38 31.11 -12.58
CA GLU A 494 25.18 29.96 -12.16
C GLU A 494 24.32 28.68 -12.08
N MET A 495 23.10 28.74 -11.57
CA MET A 495 22.16 27.62 -11.59
C MET A 495 21.88 27.16 -13.03
N ALA A 496 21.68 28.11 -13.95
CA ALA A 496 21.38 27.84 -15.34
C ALA A 496 22.51 27.10 -16.11
N THR A 497 23.72 27.10 -15.58
CA THR A 497 24.80 26.24 -16.12
C THR A 497 24.56 24.74 -15.90
N ARG A 498 23.63 24.39 -14.99
CA ARG A 498 23.38 23.01 -14.54
C ARG A 498 21.95 22.53 -14.80
N MET A 499 20.99 23.45 -14.95
CA MET A 499 19.58 23.18 -15.12
C MET A 499 18.95 24.29 -16.00
N GLN A 500 17.71 24.12 -16.44
CA GLN A 500 16.99 25.20 -17.09
C GLN A 500 16.35 26.09 -16.02
N VAL A 501 16.61 27.39 -16.10
CA VAL A 501 16.05 28.41 -15.20
C VAL A 501 15.16 29.34 -16.00
N ILE A 502 13.94 29.54 -15.53
CA ILE A 502 12.98 30.50 -16.08
C ILE A 502 12.67 31.49 -14.98
N SER A 503 12.82 32.79 -15.21
CA SER A 503 12.46 33.81 -14.25
C SER A 503 11.51 34.84 -14.84
N ILE A 504 10.41 35.07 -14.13
CA ILE A 504 9.50 36.20 -14.39
C ILE A 504 9.95 37.33 -13.52
N SER A 505 10.35 38.45 -14.11
CA SER A 505 10.97 39.57 -13.39
C SER A 505 10.57 40.93 -13.98
N HIS A 506 10.60 41.93 -13.14
CA HIS A 506 10.46 43.34 -13.51
C HIS A 506 11.76 44.13 -13.32
N LEU A 507 12.84 43.47 -12.86
CA LEU A 507 14.13 44.12 -12.63
C LEU A 507 15.05 44.02 -13.85
N PRO A 508 15.64 45.16 -14.31
CA PRO A 508 16.55 45.18 -15.43
C PRO A 508 17.83 44.35 -15.22
N GLN A 509 18.29 44.20 -13.97
CA GLN A 509 19.44 43.38 -13.59
C GLN A 509 19.20 41.89 -13.88
N ILE A 510 17.97 41.38 -13.60
CA ILE A 510 17.61 40.00 -13.86
C ILE A 510 17.32 39.81 -15.36
N ALA A 511 16.61 40.78 -15.98
CA ALA A 511 16.30 40.74 -17.41
C ALA A 511 17.56 40.72 -18.27
N SER A 512 18.60 41.48 -17.87
CA SER A 512 19.87 41.46 -18.58
C SER A 512 20.62 40.15 -18.43
N ALA A 513 20.48 39.41 -17.30
CA ALA A 513 21.26 38.23 -17.00
C ALA A 513 20.81 36.95 -17.78
N GLY A 514 19.59 36.92 -18.32
CA GLY A 514 19.11 35.80 -19.10
C GLY A 514 19.85 35.59 -20.42
N SER A 515 20.03 34.37 -20.86
CA SER A 515 20.53 34.05 -22.21
C SER A 515 19.42 34.19 -23.26
N CYS A 516 18.18 33.94 -22.88
CA CYS A 516 16.98 34.13 -23.69
C CYS A 516 16.05 35.13 -23.01
N HIS A 517 15.43 36.03 -23.77
CA HIS A 517 14.53 37.04 -23.25
C HIS A 517 13.19 37.00 -24.00
N LEU A 518 12.13 36.67 -23.29
CA LEU A 518 10.76 36.69 -23.78
C LEU A 518 10.02 37.91 -23.25
N LYS A 519 9.29 38.61 -24.12
CA LYS A 519 8.43 39.71 -23.77
C LYS A 519 6.97 39.35 -23.89
N VAL A 520 6.22 39.56 -22.82
CA VAL A 520 4.76 39.46 -22.77
C VAL A 520 4.18 40.88 -22.94
N TYR A 521 3.31 41.06 -23.90
CA TYR A 521 2.68 42.36 -24.17
C TYR A 521 1.21 42.16 -24.56
N LYS A 522 0.40 43.19 -24.35
CA LYS A 522 -0.99 43.23 -24.78
C LYS A 522 -1.10 43.81 -26.19
N GLU A 523 -1.99 43.22 -26.97
CA GLU A 523 -2.37 43.69 -28.27
C GLU A 523 -3.90 43.86 -28.27
N ASP A 524 -4.35 45.08 -28.48
CA ASP A 524 -5.77 45.38 -28.56
C ASP A 524 -6.27 45.16 -29.97
N ASN A 525 -7.13 44.19 -30.16
CA ASN A 525 -7.89 44.01 -31.36
C ASN A 525 -9.24 44.73 -31.22
N SER A 526 -10.00 44.87 -32.33
CA SER A 526 -11.28 45.58 -32.38
C SER A 526 -12.35 45.01 -31.43
N GLU A 527 -12.21 43.78 -30.96
CA GLU A 527 -13.20 43.08 -30.13
C GLU A 527 -12.71 42.76 -28.73
N HIS A 528 -11.41 42.52 -28.51
CA HIS A 528 -10.84 42.13 -27.22
C HIS A 528 -9.32 42.34 -27.14
N THR A 529 -8.79 42.43 -25.93
CA THR A 529 -7.36 42.46 -25.64
C THR A 529 -6.79 41.06 -25.61
N VAL A 530 -5.73 40.78 -26.36
CA VAL A 530 -5.00 39.49 -26.31
C VAL A 530 -3.60 39.67 -25.80
N SER A 531 -3.11 38.69 -25.07
CA SER A 531 -1.71 38.61 -24.66
C SER A 531 -0.89 37.87 -25.69
N ARG A 532 0.22 38.47 -26.09
CA ARG A 532 1.21 37.90 -27.02
C ARG A 532 2.53 37.68 -26.28
N ILE A 533 3.25 36.66 -26.72
CA ILE A 533 4.58 36.35 -26.17
C ILE A 533 5.52 36.22 -27.37
N ARG A 534 6.65 36.91 -27.32
CA ARG A 534 7.68 36.81 -28.36
C ARG A 534 9.09 36.83 -27.78
N LYS A 535 10.01 36.17 -28.44
CA LYS A 535 11.44 36.26 -28.17
C LYS A 535 11.98 37.57 -28.72
N LEU A 536 12.77 38.25 -27.92
CA LEU A 536 13.41 39.49 -28.30
C LEU A 536 14.75 39.22 -28.97
N ASP A 537 15.03 39.96 -30.06
CA ASP A 537 16.36 40.02 -30.65
C ASP A 537 17.30 40.91 -29.81
N ALA A 538 18.56 41.04 -30.22
CA ALA A 538 19.56 41.79 -29.45
C ALA A 538 19.21 43.27 -29.30
N GLU A 539 18.70 43.94 -30.36
CA GLU A 539 18.33 45.35 -30.31
C GLU A 539 17.04 45.60 -29.52
N GLU A 540 16.05 44.74 -29.74
CA GLU A 540 14.81 44.77 -28.96
C GLU A 540 15.05 44.55 -27.48
N ARG A 541 15.98 43.67 -27.13
CA ARG A 541 16.39 43.40 -25.75
C ARG A 541 17.03 44.63 -25.09
N ILE A 542 17.92 45.35 -25.82
CA ILE A 542 18.47 46.59 -25.31
C ILE A 542 17.37 47.60 -25.02
N ARG A 543 16.40 47.76 -25.95
CA ARG A 543 15.28 48.70 -25.75
C ARG A 543 14.39 48.30 -24.58
N GLU A 544 14.10 47.02 -24.44
CA GLU A 544 13.27 46.52 -23.32
C GLU A 544 13.96 46.82 -21.95
N VAL A 545 15.23 46.45 -21.83
CA VAL A 545 16.01 46.71 -20.59
C VAL A 545 16.15 48.22 -20.34
N ALA A 546 16.35 49.05 -21.38
CA ALA A 546 16.37 50.49 -21.26
C ALA A 546 15.03 51.06 -20.78
N GLY A 547 13.90 50.54 -21.30
CA GLY A 547 12.57 50.89 -20.81
C GLY A 547 12.34 50.52 -19.34
N MET A 548 12.85 49.35 -18.91
CA MET A 548 12.80 48.95 -17.49
C MET A 548 13.62 49.87 -16.57
N ILE A 549 14.68 50.50 -17.08
CA ILE A 549 15.52 51.44 -16.33
C ILE A 549 14.86 52.82 -16.25
N SER A 550 14.33 53.34 -17.36
CA SER A 550 13.87 54.74 -17.47
C SER A 550 12.35 54.92 -17.39
N GLY A 551 11.58 53.84 -17.42
CA GLY A 551 10.12 53.88 -17.50
C GLY A 551 9.61 54.16 -18.92
N SER A 552 8.59 55.03 -19.08
CA SER A 552 7.88 55.24 -20.36
C SER A 552 8.71 55.91 -21.43
N GLU A 553 9.68 56.73 -21.06
CA GLU A 553 10.55 57.45 -22.03
C GLU A 553 11.94 56.81 -22.04
N ILE A 554 12.31 56.18 -23.17
CA ILE A 554 13.62 55.58 -23.35
C ILE A 554 14.65 56.69 -23.69
N THR A 555 15.50 57.02 -22.71
CA THR A 555 16.58 58.00 -22.88
C THR A 555 17.85 57.38 -23.45
N ALA A 556 18.72 58.19 -24.10
CA ALA A 556 20.01 57.70 -24.56
C ALA A 556 20.89 57.15 -23.42
N VAL A 557 20.81 57.75 -22.24
CA VAL A 557 21.52 57.28 -21.02
C VAL A 557 21.02 55.90 -20.59
N ALA A 558 19.72 55.66 -20.64
CA ALA A 558 19.14 54.38 -20.31
C ALA A 558 19.55 53.28 -21.31
N VAL A 559 19.65 53.63 -22.61
CA VAL A 559 20.14 52.72 -23.64
C VAL A 559 21.60 52.32 -23.40
N GLU A 560 22.44 53.28 -23.04
CA GLU A 560 23.85 53.02 -22.69
C GLU A 560 23.98 52.17 -21.42
N ALA A 561 23.20 52.47 -20.39
CA ALA A 561 23.14 51.67 -19.17
C ALA A 561 22.66 50.21 -19.48
N ALA A 562 21.66 50.04 -20.35
CA ALA A 562 21.19 48.74 -20.77
C ALA A 562 22.27 47.95 -21.54
N ARG A 563 23.02 48.63 -22.43
CA ARG A 563 24.16 47.99 -23.14
C ARG A 563 25.25 47.54 -22.18
N ASN A 564 25.57 48.39 -21.17
CA ASN A 564 26.55 48.04 -20.14
C ASN A 564 26.10 46.81 -19.32
N LEU A 565 24.82 46.77 -18.89
CA LEU A 565 24.27 45.61 -18.16
C LEU A 565 24.29 44.31 -19.02
N LEU A 566 23.99 44.44 -20.31
CA LEU A 566 24.01 43.30 -21.24
C LEU A 566 25.45 42.92 -21.66
N GLY A 567 26.38 43.90 -21.74
CA GLY A 567 27.79 43.72 -22.12
C GLY A 567 28.64 43.09 -21.02
N GLN A 568 28.33 43.31 -19.75
CA GLN A 568 29.00 42.67 -18.60
C GLN A 568 28.81 41.14 -18.56
N GLN A 569 28.08 40.58 -19.53
CA GLN A 569 27.78 39.13 -19.63
C GLN A 569 28.72 38.37 -20.57
N GLY A 570 29.60 39.06 -21.31
CA GLY A 570 30.50 38.49 -22.30
C GLY A 570 31.95 38.28 -21.84
N GLY A 571 32.21 38.41 -20.55
CA GLY A 571 33.53 38.20 -19.95
C GLY A 571 33.64 36.93 -19.10
#